data_2bcdce8a5f670f24a04aee5027ab093b
#
_entry.id   2bcdce8a5f670f24a04aee5027ab093b
#
_cell.length_a   1.000
_cell.length_b   1.000
_cell.length_c   1.000
_cell.angle_alpha   90.00
_cell.angle_beta   90.00
_cell.angle_gamma   90.00
#
_symmetry.space_group_name_H-M   'P 1'
#
loop_
_entity.id
_entity.type
_entity.pdbx_description
1 polymer ?
#
loop_
_entity_poly.entity_id
_entity_poly.type
_entity_poly.pdbx_seq_one_letter_code
_entity_poly.pdbx_strand_id
1 'polypeptide(L)'
;EYTLLDSIILEGLAEHAVAKNCGEEYTGDWSRRYSTEELAEFWKKDLAEKLDITRKDKQHDQILFGVGSRPRLLGYAMGYEIVKQFKQHKNFTEKASFKIPSDKFTKLLKF
;
A
#
# COMPACT_ATOMS: atom_id res chain seq x y z
N GLU A 1 7.92 15.44 -5.64
CA GLU A 1 6.47 15.20 -5.66
C GLU A 1 6.18 13.71 -5.47
N TYR A 2 5.18 13.38 -4.67
CA TYR A 2 4.85 11.98 -4.40
C TYR A 2 4.19 11.32 -5.60
N THR A 3 4.66 10.10 -5.90
CA THR A 3 4.04 9.24 -6.89
C THR A 3 2.92 8.42 -6.26
N LEU A 4 2.17 7.71 -7.08
CA LEU A 4 1.16 6.77 -6.59
C LEU A 4 1.79 5.73 -5.66
N LEU A 5 2.95 5.18 -6.03
CA LEU A 5 3.64 4.21 -5.17
C LEU A 5 4.01 4.82 -3.82
N ASP A 6 4.53 6.05 -3.82
CA ASP A 6 4.87 6.74 -2.57
C ASP A 6 3.63 6.86 -1.67
N SER A 7 2.50 7.23 -2.24
CA SER A 7 1.24 7.38 -1.49
C SER A 7 0.75 6.04 -0.94
N ILE A 8 0.81 4.99 -1.75
CA ILE A 8 0.40 3.65 -1.34
C ILE A 8 1.25 3.17 -0.16
N ILE A 9 2.56 3.31 -0.25
CA ILE A 9 3.47 2.88 0.82
C ILE A 9 3.26 3.70 2.09
N LEU A 10 3.09 5.02 1.95
CA LEU A 10 2.87 5.89 3.10
C LEU A 10 1.61 5.49 3.87
N GLU A 11 0.51 5.21 3.17
CA GLU A 11 -0.72 4.77 3.82
C GLU A 11 -0.54 3.41 4.48
N GLY A 12 0.19 2.50 3.84
CA GLY A 12 0.48 1.19 4.42
C GLY A 12 1.30 1.30 5.70
N LEU A 13 2.32 2.14 5.70
CA LEU A 13 3.15 2.38 6.88
C LEU A 13 2.35 2.98 8.02
N ALA A 14 1.47 3.93 7.71
CA ALA A 14 0.64 4.57 8.72
C ALA A 14 -0.29 3.54 9.39
N GLU A 15 -0.90 2.67 8.61
CA GLU A 15 -1.81 1.66 9.15
C GLU A 15 -1.08 0.60 9.98
N HIS A 16 0.12 0.20 9.56
CA HIS A 16 0.94 -0.70 10.37
C HIS A 16 1.34 -0.07 11.69
N ALA A 17 1.57 1.24 11.71
CA ALA A 17 1.87 1.96 12.95
C ALA A 17 0.66 1.93 13.89
N VAL A 18 -0.55 2.10 13.37
CA VAL A 18 -1.78 1.99 14.17
C VAL A 18 -1.90 0.57 14.74
N ALA A 19 -1.69 -0.45 13.91
CA ALA A 19 -1.79 -1.85 14.37
C ALA A 19 -0.81 -2.14 15.51
N LYS A 20 0.41 -1.64 15.40
CA LYS A 20 1.45 -1.88 16.40
C LYS A 20 1.20 -1.12 17.71
N ASN A 21 0.80 0.14 17.62
CA ASN A 21 0.71 1.02 18.81
C ASN A 21 -0.65 0.99 19.47
N CYS A 22 -1.71 0.71 18.73
CA CYS A 22 -3.09 0.76 19.24
C CYS A 22 -3.79 -0.60 19.22
N GLY A 23 -3.30 -1.54 18.41
CA GLY A 23 -3.92 -2.85 18.20
C GLY A 23 -4.58 -2.96 16.85
N GLU A 24 -4.65 -4.17 16.32
CA GLU A 24 -5.22 -4.42 14.99
C GLU A 24 -6.70 -4.05 14.89
N GLU A 25 -7.43 -4.10 16.01
CA GLU A 25 -8.84 -3.74 16.04
C GLU A 25 -9.10 -2.26 15.71
N TYR A 26 -8.07 -1.42 15.77
CA TYR A 26 -8.18 0.00 15.45
C TYR A 26 -7.80 0.32 14.01
N THR A 27 -7.34 -0.68 13.25
CA THR A 27 -7.10 -0.49 11.82
C THR A 27 -8.41 -0.54 11.06
N GLY A 28 -8.43 0.03 9.85
CA GLY A 28 -9.61 -0.06 8.99
C GLY A 28 -9.84 -1.49 8.54
N ASP A 29 -11.11 -1.87 8.38
CA ASP A 29 -11.46 -3.22 7.91
C ASP A 29 -10.93 -3.50 6.50
N TRP A 30 -10.71 -2.46 5.70
CA TRP A 30 -10.17 -2.57 4.36
C TRP A 30 -8.78 -3.22 4.34
N SER A 31 -8.01 -3.10 5.42
CA SER A 31 -6.68 -3.70 5.51
C SER A 31 -6.74 -5.23 5.52
N ARG A 32 -7.90 -5.80 5.81
CA ARG A 32 -8.11 -7.25 5.89
C ARG A 32 -9.20 -7.76 4.94
N ARG A 33 -9.75 -6.88 4.12
CA ARG A 33 -10.90 -7.20 3.26
C ARG A 33 -10.52 -8.04 2.05
N TYR A 34 -9.31 -7.85 1.54
CA TYR A 34 -8.87 -8.48 0.30
C TYR A 34 -7.76 -9.49 0.58
N SER A 35 -7.82 -10.63 -0.11
CA SER A 35 -6.76 -11.64 0.00
C SER A 35 -5.51 -11.18 -0.75
N THR A 36 -4.38 -11.80 -0.42
CA THR A 36 -3.12 -11.55 -1.13
C THR A 36 -3.27 -11.82 -2.63
N GLU A 37 -4.00 -12.90 -2.98
CA GLU A 37 -4.22 -13.28 -4.37
C GLU A 37 -5.05 -12.24 -5.12
N GLU A 38 -6.11 -11.70 -4.48
CA GLU A 38 -6.91 -10.65 -5.07
C GLU A 38 -6.08 -9.39 -5.31
N LEU A 39 -5.27 -9.00 -4.32
CA LEU A 39 -4.42 -7.83 -4.45
C LEU A 39 -3.35 -8.01 -5.52
N ALA A 40 -2.79 -9.22 -5.62
CA ALA A 40 -1.82 -9.55 -6.66
C ALA A 40 -2.40 -9.36 -8.06
N GLU A 41 -3.65 -9.78 -8.25
CA GLU A 41 -4.31 -9.63 -9.53
C GLU A 41 -4.52 -8.17 -9.91
N PHE A 42 -4.99 -7.35 -8.97
CA PHE A 42 -5.15 -5.92 -9.20
C PHE A 42 -3.82 -5.22 -9.44
N TRP A 43 -2.78 -5.63 -8.74
CA TRP A 43 -1.43 -5.12 -8.96
C TRP A 43 -1.00 -5.31 -10.41
N LYS A 44 -1.12 -6.52 -10.91
CA LYS A 44 -0.70 -6.87 -12.27
C LYS A 44 -1.53 -6.19 -13.35
N LYS A 45 -2.85 -6.08 -13.11
CA LYS A 45 -3.77 -5.54 -14.10
C LYS A 45 -3.78 -4.02 -14.17
N ASP A 46 -3.65 -3.36 -13.03
CA ASP A 46 -3.99 -1.94 -12.95
C ASP A 46 -2.86 -1.06 -12.41
N LEU A 47 -2.11 -1.52 -11.44
CA LEU A 47 -1.19 -0.67 -10.70
C LEU A 47 0.24 -0.68 -11.22
N ALA A 48 0.76 -1.84 -11.59
CA ALA A 48 2.20 -2.01 -11.87
C ALA A 48 2.74 -1.04 -12.91
N GLU A 49 1.93 -0.64 -13.87
CA GLU A 49 2.36 0.28 -14.95
C GLU A 49 2.09 1.75 -14.59
N LYS A 50 1.45 2.02 -13.47
CA LYS A 50 1.00 3.36 -13.10
C LYS A 50 1.63 3.89 -11.82
N LEU A 51 2.68 3.24 -11.34
CA LEU A 51 3.30 3.59 -10.06
C LEU A 51 3.92 4.97 -10.03
N ASP A 52 4.31 5.49 -11.19
CA ASP A 52 4.99 6.78 -11.29
C ASP A 52 4.06 7.98 -11.45
N ILE A 53 2.76 7.77 -11.58
CA ILE A 53 1.84 8.90 -11.74
C ILE A 53 1.78 9.69 -10.44
N THR A 54 1.51 11.00 -10.57
CA THR A 54 1.41 11.91 -9.44
C THR A 54 -0.03 12.34 -9.25
N ARG A 55 -0.28 13.15 -8.23
CA ARG A 55 -1.63 13.67 -7.95
C ARG A 55 -2.21 14.52 -9.08
N LYS A 56 -1.39 14.97 -9.99
CA LYS A 56 -1.86 15.70 -11.18
C LYS A 56 -2.62 14.79 -12.14
N ASP A 57 -2.36 13.50 -12.10
CA ASP A 57 -3.11 12.52 -12.88
C ASP A 57 -4.33 12.08 -12.08
N LYS A 58 -5.50 12.16 -12.68
CA LYS A 58 -6.76 11.77 -12.03
C LYS A 58 -6.74 10.32 -11.55
N GLN A 59 -6.02 9.46 -12.23
CA GLN A 59 -5.94 8.05 -11.87
C GLN A 59 -5.24 7.82 -10.53
N HIS A 60 -4.38 8.75 -10.08
CA HIS A 60 -3.72 8.62 -8.78
C HIS A 60 -4.74 8.41 -7.66
N ASP A 61 -5.70 9.34 -7.54
CA ASP A 61 -6.69 9.24 -6.48
C ASP A 61 -7.74 8.16 -6.77
N GLN A 62 -8.07 7.93 -8.04
CA GLN A 62 -9.01 6.88 -8.41
C GLN A 62 -8.51 5.49 -7.98
N ILE A 63 -7.21 5.24 -8.09
CA ILE A 63 -6.61 3.99 -7.67
C ILE A 63 -6.46 3.95 -6.16
N LEU A 64 -5.92 5.03 -5.58
CA LEU A 64 -5.65 5.08 -4.14
C LEU A 64 -6.92 4.84 -3.33
N PHE A 65 -8.00 5.50 -3.68
CA PHE A 65 -9.27 5.39 -2.97
C PHE A 65 -10.18 4.30 -3.52
N GLY A 66 -9.87 3.75 -4.68
CA GLY A 66 -10.65 2.67 -5.28
C GLY A 66 -12.04 3.10 -5.68
N VAL A 67 -12.14 4.01 -6.66
CA VAL A 67 -13.45 4.48 -7.14
C VAL A 67 -13.83 3.78 -8.44
N GLY A 68 -15.12 3.81 -8.76
CA GLY A 68 -15.65 3.19 -9.96
C GLY A 68 -15.66 1.67 -9.84
N SER A 69 -15.10 0.98 -10.82
CA SER A 69 -15.04 -0.49 -10.84
C SER A 69 -13.93 -1.06 -9.96
N ARG A 70 -13.07 -0.22 -9.41
CA ARG A 70 -11.98 -0.66 -8.54
C ARG A 70 -12.50 -0.96 -7.13
N PRO A 71 -11.89 -1.93 -6.44
CA PRO A 71 -12.23 -2.20 -5.03
C PRO A 71 -12.03 -0.97 -4.17
N ARG A 72 -12.94 -0.75 -3.24
CA ARG A 72 -12.90 0.39 -2.35
C ARG A 72 -11.60 0.40 -1.55
N LEU A 73 -10.93 1.56 -1.49
CA LEU A 73 -9.67 1.77 -0.79
C LEU A 73 -8.56 0.83 -1.25
N LEU A 74 -8.55 0.54 -2.56
CA LEU A 74 -7.59 -0.39 -3.17
C LEU A 74 -6.14 -0.02 -2.83
N GLY A 75 -5.77 1.24 -2.98
CA GLY A 75 -4.39 1.67 -2.70
C GLY A 75 -4.01 1.49 -1.25
N TYR A 76 -4.95 1.73 -0.33
CA TYR A 76 -4.72 1.55 1.11
C TYR A 76 -4.50 0.08 1.44
N ALA A 77 -5.36 -0.81 0.92
CA ALA A 77 -5.24 -2.25 1.13
C ALA A 77 -3.94 -2.78 0.52
N MET A 78 -3.59 -2.30 -0.67
CA MET A 78 -2.35 -2.67 -1.35
C MET A 78 -1.13 -2.27 -0.53
N GLY A 79 -1.12 -1.04 0.00
CA GLY A 79 -0.02 -0.56 0.83
C GLY A 79 0.16 -1.39 2.09
N TYR A 80 -0.93 -1.76 2.74
CA TYR A 80 -0.88 -2.61 3.92
C TYR A 80 -0.23 -3.96 3.61
N GLU A 81 -0.61 -4.57 2.50
CA GLU A 81 -0.05 -5.87 2.08
C GLU A 81 1.43 -5.76 1.71
N ILE A 82 1.80 -4.72 0.96
CA ILE A 82 3.20 -4.51 0.55
C ILE A 82 4.10 -4.35 1.78
N VAL A 83 3.70 -3.51 2.73
CA VAL A 83 4.47 -3.28 3.94
C VAL A 83 4.53 -4.54 4.79
N LYS A 84 3.43 -5.29 4.88
CA LYS A 84 3.39 -6.56 5.60
C LYS A 84 4.43 -7.53 5.04
N GLN A 85 4.50 -7.70 3.72
CA GLN A 85 5.48 -8.57 3.09
C GLN A 85 6.91 -8.09 3.33
N PHE A 86 7.13 -6.79 3.25
CA PHE A 86 8.44 -6.22 3.50
C PHE A 86 8.91 -6.51 4.93
N LYS A 87 8.02 -6.36 5.91
CA LYS A 87 8.34 -6.63 7.32
C LYS A 87 8.71 -8.10 7.58
N GLN A 88 8.25 -9.01 6.76
CA GLN A 88 8.61 -10.42 6.89
C GLN A 88 10.08 -10.69 6.54
N HIS A 89 10.71 -9.79 5.80
CA HIS A 89 12.08 -9.95 5.32
C HIS A 89 13.07 -8.97 5.93
N LYS A 90 12.60 -7.85 6.47
CA LYS A 90 13.46 -6.78 6.97
C LYS A 90 12.96 -6.29 8.31
N ASN A 91 13.89 -6.18 9.27
CA ASN A 91 13.60 -5.54 10.55
C ASN A 91 13.87 -4.04 10.43
N PHE A 92 12.93 -3.23 10.87
CA PHE A 92 13.12 -1.77 10.89
C PHE A 92 12.20 -1.15 11.96
N THR A 93 12.57 0.01 12.44
CA THR A 93 11.71 0.78 13.34
C THR A 93 10.70 1.56 12.53
N GLU A 94 9.57 1.93 13.13
CA GLU A 94 8.57 2.76 12.46
C GLU A 94 9.17 4.07 11.96
N LYS A 95 9.99 4.71 12.79
CA LYS A 95 10.64 5.96 12.43
C LYS A 95 11.54 5.80 11.21
N ALA A 96 12.31 4.72 11.16
CA ALA A 96 13.20 4.45 10.04
C ALA A 96 12.43 4.11 8.76
N SER A 97 11.27 3.45 8.89
CA SER A 97 10.49 2.99 7.73
C SER A 97 10.05 4.15 6.82
N PHE A 98 9.76 5.32 7.39
CA PHE A 98 9.34 6.47 6.60
C PHE A 98 10.48 7.10 5.79
N LYS A 99 11.72 6.68 6.04
CA LYS A 99 12.90 7.14 5.31
C LYS A 99 13.32 6.18 4.21
N ILE A 100 12.71 5.00 4.13
CA ILE A 100 13.03 4.01 3.10
C ILE A 100 12.36 4.42 1.79
N PRO A 101 13.11 4.49 0.68
CA PRO A 101 12.48 4.79 -0.62
C PRO A 101 11.40 3.77 -0.97
N SER A 102 10.30 4.23 -1.52
CA SER A 102 9.14 3.38 -1.78
C SER A 102 9.43 2.19 -2.69
N ASP A 103 10.33 2.34 -3.67
CA ASP A 103 10.68 1.26 -4.58
C ASP A 103 11.37 0.09 -3.89
N LYS A 104 11.98 0.31 -2.73
CA LYS A 104 12.59 -0.76 -1.96
C LYS A 104 11.55 -1.74 -1.41
N PHE A 105 10.36 -1.25 -1.10
CA PHE A 105 9.29 -2.10 -0.60
C PHE A 105 8.81 -3.10 -1.65
N THR A 106 8.84 -2.73 -2.93
CA THR A 106 8.35 -3.59 -3.99
C THR A 106 9.34 -4.68 -4.42
N LYS A 107 10.61 -4.53 -4.10
CA LYS A 107 11.63 -5.51 -4.48
C LYS A 107 11.43 -6.88 -3.85
N LEU A 108 10.81 -6.94 -2.68
CA LEU A 108 10.55 -8.18 -1.95
C LEU A 108 9.10 -8.65 -2.11
N LEU A 109 8.33 -7.94 -2.91
CA LEU A 109 6.91 -8.23 -3.09
C LEU A 109 6.71 -9.53 -3.86
N LYS A 110 5.87 -10.40 -3.33
CA LYS A 110 5.52 -11.69 -3.96
C LYS A 110 4.06 -11.66 -4.42
N PHE A 111 3.87 -11.07 -5.55
CA PHE A 111 2.56 -11.05 -6.20
C PHE A 111 2.57 -11.94 -7.44
#